data_8efcb172c1d2b9a3449c6a0b5c0bd798
#
_entry.id   8efcb172c1d2b9a3449c6a0b5c0bd798
#
_cell.length_a   1.000
_cell.length_b   1.000
_cell.length_c   1.000
_cell.angle_alpha   90.00
_cell.angle_beta   90.00
_cell.angle_gamma   90.00
#
_symmetry.space_group_name_H-M   'P 1'
#
loop_
_entity.id
_entity.type
_entity.pdbx_description
1 polymer ?
#
loop_
_entity_poly.entity_id
_entity_poly.type
_entity_poly.pdbx_seq_one_letter_code
_entity_poly.pdbx_strand_id
1 'polypeptide(L)'
;MTIDFRRLSLEDMLMDKKLIYRICPYLLKAGMAFLSAFVFGLLLLFAGSCPNPEKLQPIALLENAGFQVMCFLLMPAFYWIYSRFFSEKRTFRMGALVLAAFFSLFFIVGFCQNVSDSEYFFVPFFGLPGVVLQYAAVFCFFYAAVVLLDEKTEKLFPQTERLGQKSIGKSGLFTGVLFLLVMWIPYLVAFFPGSLCYDARAQLMQVWGIAPLSNHNPIFDTAVYGVLYNIGFLLGHTENAGMFAIILFQWLLLGFTLGYCAQTAYDITGRPMVRNVLLLFFGLNPLFGSAVQVVLKDTVHLAVFVLYYCMLLRMVLLPGEKSQLPKTAVFCLLALLTRKASMPYVVLAGLMTAWYLRKTTGKKLLMTIIGVSALFLACENLMLPLLNVEEAPSREIYSLFIQNVAYITRSRYQELTAFELETIDALVGLENILTKYDPELADPLKNIFTAPGGELLKLNWQLACKYPLDALKGLLTVCWKYYFPFSNGRAYIYAYMAEVDHLGKNIYYAFPMLKNLATWYVHGWANAPVISLLIGPGLYSWLLLFTAMRIVRKKQWSVVPLVIPLILLTVGLLFTPVNGENRYAYPVITMAPVFFLLSCCPAKTE
;
A
#
# COMPACT_ATOMS: atom_id res chain seq x y z
N MET A 1 -17.16 -52.33 -36.62
CA MET A 1 -16.85 -51.36 -37.65
C MET A 1 -15.37 -50.98 -37.47
N THR A 2 -14.48 -51.72 -38.06
CA THR A 2 -13.01 -51.56 -38.04
C THR A 2 -12.66 -50.47 -39.03
N ILE A 3 -12.22 -49.32 -38.57
CA ILE A 3 -11.74 -48.23 -39.42
C ILE A 3 -10.35 -48.61 -39.91
N ASP A 4 -10.25 -48.83 -41.24
CA ASP A 4 -9.02 -49.19 -41.92
C ASP A 4 -8.17 -47.93 -42.17
N PHE A 5 -7.17 -47.72 -41.33
CA PHE A 5 -6.27 -46.56 -41.33
C PHE A 5 -5.27 -46.52 -42.52
N ARG A 6 -5.37 -47.42 -43.51
CA ARG A 6 -4.39 -47.55 -44.58
C ARG A 6 -4.67 -46.80 -45.89
N ARG A 7 -5.71 -45.94 -45.93
CA ARG A 7 -6.05 -45.18 -47.14
C ARG A 7 -6.30 -43.68 -46.91
N LEU A 8 -5.60 -43.06 -46.02
CA LEU A 8 -5.58 -41.58 -45.98
C LEU A 8 -4.54 -41.10 -47.00
N SER A 9 -4.97 -40.38 -48.03
CA SER A 9 -4.08 -39.78 -49.02
C SER A 9 -3.23 -38.68 -48.40
N LEU A 10 -2.06 -38.37 -48.99
CA LEU A 10 -1.19 -37.28 -48.53
C LEU A 10 -1.92 -35.93 -48.52
N GLU A 11 -2.93 -35.76 -49.38
CA GLU A 11 -3.78 -34.57 -49.44
C GLU A 11 -4.76 -34.50 -48.24
N ASP A 12 -5.30 -35.64 -47.79
CA ASP A 12 -6.16 -35.71 -46.61
C ASP A 12 -5.36 -35.39 -45.33
N MET A 13 -4.13 -35.91 -45.22
CA MET A 13 -3.20 -35.56 -44.14
C MET A 13 -2.75 -34.08 -44.16
N LEU A 14 -2.62 -33.48 -45.35
CA LEU A 14 -2.29 -32.05 -45.48
C LEU A 14 -3.50 -31.15 -45.22
N MET A 15 -4.72 -31.59 -45.57
CA MET A 15 -5.97 -30.91 -45.19
C MET A 15 -6.20 -31.00 -43.70
N ASP A 16 -5.96 -32.15 -43.07
CA ASP A 16 -6.02 -32.29 -41.61
C ASP A 16 -5.00 -31.39 -40.90
N LYS A 17 -3.77 -31.29 -41.38
CA LYS A 17 -2.78 -30.35 -40.84
C LYS A 17 -3.22 -28.91 -40.99
N LYS A 18 -3.76 -28.49 -42.15
CA LYS A 18 -4.29 -27.13 -42.33
C LYS A 18 -5.49 -26.86 -41.44
N LEU A 19 -6.35 -27.83 -41.21
CA LEU A 19 -7.49 -27.72 -40.30
C LEU A 19 -7.01 -27.62 -38.85
N ILE A 20 -6.05 -28.45 -38.44
CA ILE A 20 -5.42 -28.39 -37.11
C ILE A 20 -4.78 -27.00 -36.87
N TYR A 21 -4.01 -26.47 -37.83
CA TYR A 21 -3.41 -25.13 -37.73
C TYR A 21 -4.44 -23.99 -37.62
N ARG A 22 -5.63 -24.16 -38.18
CA ARG A 22 -6.73 -23.19 -38.09
C ARG A 22 -7.50 -23.30 -36.77
N ILE A 23 -7.75 -24.51 -36.27
CA ILE A 23 -8.57 -24.77 -35.08
C ILE A 23 -7.74 -24.67 -33.78
N CYS A 24 -6.48 -25.09 -33.79
CA CYS A 24 -5.60 -25.10 -32.63
C CYS A 24 -5.54 -23.74 -31.86
N PRO A 25 -5.43 -22.58 -32.54
CA PRO A 25 -5.45 -21.29 -31.82
C PRO A 25 -6.77 -20.98 -31.12
N TYR A 26 -7.91 -21.44 -31.67
CA TYR A 26 -9.21 -21.26 -31.03
C TYR A 26 -9.38 -22.17 -29.83
N LEU A 27 -8.95 -23.43 -29.97
CA LEU A 27 -8.97 -24.40 -28.85
C LEU A 27 -8.06 -23.97 -27.71
N LEU A 28 -6.88 -23.45 -28.02
CA LEU A 28 -5.97 -22.91 -27.01
C LEU A 28 -6.62 -21.75 -26.22
N LYS A 29 -7.22 -20.79 -26.92
CA LYS A 29 -7.93 -19.66 -26.28
C LYS A 29 -9.10 -20.13 -25.44
N ALA A 30 -9.89 -21.06 -25.96
CA ALA A 30 -11.03 -21.64 -25.23
C ALA A 30 -10.58 -22.43 -24.00
N GLY A 31 -9.51 -23.23 -24.12
CA GLY A 31 -8.94 -23.97 -23.00
C GLY A 31 -8.39 -23.06 -21.90
N MET A 32 -7.65 -22.01 -22.26
CA MET A 32 -7.16 -21.02 -21.31
C MET A 32 -8.33 -20.26 -20.65
N ALA A 33 -9.35 -19.90 -21.41
CA ALA A 33 -10.55 -19.22 -20.89
C ALA A 33 -11.32 -20.11 -19.91
N PHE A 34 -11.51 -21.38 -20.26
CA PHE A 34 -12.14 -22.36 -19.39
C PHE A 34 -11.35 -22.55 -18.08
N LEU A 35 -10.03 -22.76 -18.19
CA LEU A 35 -9.17 -22.92 -17.03
C LEU A 35 -9.21 -21.72 -16.08
N SER A 36 -9.14 -20.50 -16.65
CA SER A 36 -9.25 -19.27 -15.85
C SER A 36 -10.63 -19.13 -15.24
N ALA A 37 -11.71 -19.38 -15.99
CA ALA A 37 -13.07 -19.33 -15.46
C ALA A 37 -13.29 -20.34 -14.32
N PHE A 38 -12.77 -21.55 -14.47
CA PHE A 38 -12.80 -22.58 -13.46
C PHE A 38 -12.09 -22.13 -12.17
N VAL A 39 -10.84 -21.66 -12.28
CA VAL A 39 -10.05 -21.26 -11.11
C VAL A 39 -10.61 -20.02 -10.44
N PHE A 40 -11.02 -19.00 -11.20
CA PHE A 40 -11.66 -17.81 -10.62
C PHE A 40 -13.03 -18.14 -10.00
N GLY A 41 -13.81 -19.03 -10.60
CA GLY A 41 -15.03 -19.56 -10.01
C GLY A 41 -14.77 -20.29 -8.69
N LEU A 42 -13.69 -21.10 -8.64
CA LEU A 42 -13.26 -21.78 -7.42
C LEU A 42 -12.86 -20.79 -6.31
N LEU A 43 -12.09 -19.75 -6.63
CA LEU A 43 -11.72 -18.69 -5.67
C LEU A 43 -12.94 -17.94 -5.15
N LEU A 44 -13.88 -17.61 -6.02
CA LEU A 44 -15.11 -16.90 -5.63
C LEU A 44 -16.04 -17.79 -4.80
N LEU A 45 -16.15 -19.07 -5.12
CA LEU A 45 -16.89 -20.04 -4.32
C LEU A 45 -16.28 -20.18 -2.93
N PHE A 46 -14.96 -20.27 -2.85
CA PHE A 46 -14.24 -20.35 -1.58
C PHE A 46 -14.46 -19.10 -0.73
N ALA A 47 -14.38 -17.92 -1.33
CA ALA A 47 -14.59 -16.65 -0.63
C ALA A 47 -16.05 -16.43 -0.18
N GLY A 48 -17.01 -16.99 -0.89
CA GLY A 48 -18.44 -16.85 -0.58
C GLY A 48 -19.01 -17.85 0.42
N SER A 49 -18.28 -18.94 0.66
CA SER A 49 -18.67 -19.98 1.62
C SER A 49 -17.47 -20.36 2.46
N CYS A 50 -17.62 -20.39 3.77
CA CYS A 50 -16.59 -20.92 4.66
C CYS A 50 -16.03 -22.25 4.10
N PRO A 51 -14.71 -22.46 4.07
CA PRO A 51 -14.12 -23.60 3.37
C PRO A 51 -14.61 -24.92 3.96
N ASN A 52 -15.54 -25.56 3.27
CA ASN A 52 -15.90 -26.93 3.54
C ASN A 52 -15.17 -27.79 2.49
N PRO A 53 -14.10 -28.54 2.87
CA PRO A 53 -13.32 -29.35 1.94
C PRO A 53 -14.17 -30.35 1.14
N GLU A 54 -15.29 -30.81 1.68
CA GLU A 54 -16.20 -31.72 0.98
C GLU A 54 -16.87 -31.06 -0.23
N LYS A 55 -17.21 -29.77 -0.12
CA LYS A 55 -17.78 -29.00 -1.25
C LYS A 55 -16.78 -28.70 -2.37
N LEU A 56 -15.49 -28.87 -2.11
CA LEU A 56 -14.41 -28.62 -3.07
C LEU A 56 -13.93 -29.92 -3.75
N GLN A 57 -14.56 -31.04 -3.45
CA GLN A 57 -14.30 -32.27 -4.21
C GLN A 57 -14.77 -32.11 -5.67
N PRO A 58 -14.02 -32.63 -6.67
CA PRO A 58 -14.33 -32.43 -8.08
C PRO A 58 -15.76 -32.79 -8.47
N ILE A 59 -16.30 -33.89 -7.92
CA ILE A 59 -17.67 -34.32 -8.20
C ILE A 59 -18.68 -33.33 -7.62
N ALA A 60 -18.51 -32.90 -6.37
CA ALA A 60 -19.40 -31.96 -5.72
C ALA A 60 -19.39 -30.57 -6.39
N LEU A 61 -18.25 -30.15 -6.94
CA LEU A 61 -18.14 -28.92 -7.75
C LEU A 61 -18.92 -29.03 -9.07
N LEU A 62 -18.86 -30.18 -9.75
CA LEU A 62 -19.62 -30.41 -10.98
C LEU A 62 -21.13 -30.43 -10.75
N GLU A 63 -21.59 -30.78 -9.56
CA GLU A 63 -23.00 -30.78 -9.14
C GLU A 63 -23.45 -29.41 -8.60
N ASN A 64 -22.52 -28.49 -8.28
CA ASN A 64 -22.85 -27.17 -7.73
C ASN A 64 -23.31 -26.21 -8.83
N ALA A 65 -24.61 -25.97 -8.91
CA ALA A 65 -25.21 -25.10 -9.92
C ALA A 65 -24.64 -23.65 -9.87
N GLY A 66 -24.37 -23.10 -8.69
CA GLY A 66 -23.79 -21.76 -8.52
C GLY A 66 -22.39 -21.68 -9.12
N PHE A 67 -21.56 -22.70 -8.90
CA PHE A 67 -20.23 -22.80 -9.48
C PHE A 67 -20.29 -22.92 -11.01
N GLN A 68 -21.17 -23.77 -11.55
CA GLN A 68 -21.36 -23.93 -13.00
C GLN A 68 -21.79 -22.61 -13.66
N VAL A 69 -22.78 -21.93 -13.09
CA VAL A 69 -23.26 -20.61 -13.60
C VAL A 69 -22.13 -19.59 -13.56
N MET A 70 -21.34 -19.54 -12.50
CA MET A 70 -20.22 -18.62 -12.36
C MET A 70 -19.12 -18.88 -13.42
N CYS A 71 -18.77 -20.14 -13.62
CA CYS A 71 -17.84 -20.53 -14.70
C CYS A 71 -18.39 -20.14 -16.08
N PHE A 72 -19.67 -20.38 -16.32
CA PHE A 72 -20.34 -20.03 -17.58
C PHE A 72 -20.33 -18.52 -17.84
N LEU A 73 -20.56 -17.70 -16.82
CA LEU A 73 -20.55 -16.23 -16.92
C LEU A 73 -19.14 -15.66 -17.10
N LEU A 74 -18.14 -16.26 -16.46
CA LEU A 74 -16.75 -15.80 -16.53
C LEU A 74 -16.06 -16.20 -17.85
N MET A 75 -16.40 -17.36 -18.42
CA MET A 75 -15.74 -17.90 -19.61
C MET A 75 -15.73 -16.94 -20.82
N PRO A 76 -16.83 -16.26 -21.21
CA PRO A 76 -16.81 -15.30 -22.31
C PRO A 76 -15.87 -14.12 -22.07
N ALA A 77 -15.80 -13.63 -20.83
CA ALA A 77 -14.90 -12.52 -20.47
C ALA A 77 -13.43 -12.93 -20.61
N PHE A 78 -13.04 -14.10 -20.11
CA PHE A 78 -11.68 -14.63 -20.29
C PHE A 78 -11.37 -14.96 -21.75
N TYR A 79 -12.33 -15.52 -22.48
CA TYR A 79 -12.16 -15.80 -23.91
C TYR A 79 -11.91 -14.50 -24.70
N TRP A 80 -12.65 -13.43 -24.39
CA TRP A 80 -12.44 -12.11 -24.99
C TRP A 80 -11.03 -11.57 -24.68
N ILE A 81 -10.57 -11.65 -23.41
CA ILE A 81 -9.23 -11.22 -22.99
C ILE A 81 -8.15 -11.98 -23.77
N TYR A 82 -8.22 -13.31 -23.80
CA TYR A 82 -7.24 -14.12 -24.52
C TYR A 82 -7.33 -13.93 -26.02
N SER A 83 -8.53 -13.79 -26.58
CA SER A 83 -8.70 -13.49 -28.01
C SER A 83 -8.06 -12.16 -28.36
N ARG A 84 -8.21 -11.14 -27.52
CA ARG A 84 -7.57 -9.84 -27.70
C ARG A 84 -6.04 -9.94 -27.53
N PHE A 85 -5.59 -10.71 -26.55
CA PHE A 85 -4.16 -10.95 -26.33
C PHE A 85 -3.49 -11.66 -27.53
N PHE A 86 -4.12 -12.68 -28.09
CA PHE A 86 -3.58 -13.45 -29.23
C PHE A 86 -3.91 -12.86 -30.60
N SER A 87 -4.65 -11.75 -30.70
CA SER A 87 -4.98 -11.12 -31.99
C SER A 87 -3.79 -10.45 -32.68
N GLU A 88 -2.75 -10.11 -31.93
CA GLU A 88 -1.56 -9.44 -32.44
C GLU A 88 -0.29 -10.24 -32.05
N LYS A 89 0.72 -10.25 -32.92
CA LYS A 89 2.03 -10.80 -32.58
C LYS A 89 2.69 -9.87 -31.57
N ARG A 90 2.88 -10.35 -30.34
CA ARG A 90 3.53 -9.61 -29.26
C ARG A 90 4.89 -10.17 -28.94
N THR A 91 5.84 -9.27 -28.67
CA THR A 91 7.12 -9.66 -28.10
C THR A 91 6.95 -10.00 -26.63
N PHE A 92 7.71 -10.97 -26.17
CA PHE A 92 7.75 -11.35 -24.76
C PHE A 92 8.21 -10.16 -23.88
N ARG A 93 7.51 -9.93 -22.76
CA ARG A 93 7.78 -8.80 -21.85
C ARG A 93 8.15 -9.33 -20.47
N MET A 94 9.44 -9.36 -20.17
CA MET A 94 9.96 -9.84 -18.88
C MET A 94 9.33 -9.10 -17.69
N GLY A 95 9.19 -7.77 -17.76
CA GLY A 95 8.56 -6.99 -16.69
C GLY A 95 7.11 -7.39 -16.43
N ALA A 96 6.33 -7.67 -17.48
CA ALA A 96 4.96 -8.15 -17.33
C ALA A 96 4.89 -9.55 -16.70
N LEU A 97 5.88 -10.41 -16.99
CA LEU A 97 5.98 -11.75 -16.41
C LEU A 97 6.24 -11.66 -14.88
N VAL A 98 7.19 -10.82 -14.46
CA VAL A 98 7.49 -10.60 -13.04
C VAL A 98 6.27 -10.06 -12.31
N LEU A 99 5.56 -9.09 -12.90
CA LEU A 99 4.33 -8.55 -12.30
C LEU A 99 3.22 -9.59 -12.24
N ALA A 100 3.03 -10.37 -13.30
CA ALA A 100 2.04 -11.44 -13.32
C ALA A 100 2.29 -12.48 -12.22
N ALA A 101 3.56 -12.85 -12.00
CA ALA A 101 3.94 -13.77 -10.92
C ALA A 101 3.57 -13.21 -9.54
N PHE A 102 3.95 -11.95 -9.28
CA PHE A 102 3.65 -11.28 -8.03
C PHE A 102 2.14 -11.09 -7.81
N PHE A 103 1.43 -10.59 -8.81
CA PHE A 103 0.00 -10.34 -8.74
C PHE A 103 -0.79 -11.63 -8.52
N SER A 104 -0.39 -12.72 -9.18
CA SER A 104 -1.04 -14.02 -9.04
C SER A 104 -0.91 -14.60 -7.63
N LEU A 105 0.29 -14.51 -7.05
CA LEU A 105 0.52 -14.97 -5.69
C LEU A 105 -0.39 -14.22 -4.70
N PHE A 106 -0.32 -12.90 -4.69
CA PHE A 106 -1.09 -12.08 -3.75
C PHE A 106 -2.59 -12.07 -4.04
N PHE A 107 -2.99 -12.29 -5.29
CA PHE A 107 -4.40 -12.47 -5.63
C PHE A 107 -4.98 -13.74 -5.00
N ILE A 108 -4.31 -14.89 -5.17
CA ILE A 108 -4.79 -16.17 -4.63
C ILE A 108 -4.73 -16.14 -3.09
N VAL A 109 -3.59 -15.77 -2.53
CA VAL A 109 -3.41 -15.65 -1.08
C VAL A 109 -4.45 -14.70 -0.46
N GLY A 110 -4.65 -13.54 -1.09
CA GLY A 110 -5.61 -12.56 -0.60
C GLY A 110 -7.05 -13.06 -0.61
N PHE A 111 -7.48 -13.77 -1.66
CA PHE A 111 -8.81 -14.38 -1.69
C PHE A 111 -8.98 -15.44 -0.59
N CYS A 112 -7.98 -16.28 -0.35
CA CYS A 112 -8.03 -17.30 0.67
C CYS A 112 -8.00 -16.70 2.08
N GLN A 113 -7.11 -15.76 2.36
CA GLN A 113 -6.94 -15.13 3.67
C GLN A 113 -8.05 -14.11 4.01
N ASN A 114 -8.80 -13.62 3.01
CA ASN A 114 -9.94 -12.72 3.25
C ASN A 114 -11.18 -13.45 3.78
N VAL A 115 -11.16 -14.78 3.79
CA VAL A 115 -12.19 -15.62 4.41
C VAL A 115 -11.91 -15.69 5.91
N SER A 116 -12.94 -15.46 6.73
CA SER A 116 -12.83 -15.56 8.19
C SER A 116 -12.31 -16.94 8.60
N ASP A 117 -11.36 -16.96 9.51
CA ASP A 117 -10.73 -18.17 10.07
C ASP A 117 -10.09 -19.11 9.02
N SER A 118 -9.69 -18.55 7.87
CA SER A 118 -9.03 -19.34 6.85
C SER A 118 -7.58 -19.64 7.19
N GLU A 119 -7.24 -20.93 7.26
CA GLU A 119 -5.86 -21.42 7.38
C GLU A 119 -5.17 -21.63 6.01
N TYR A 120 -5.92 -21.43 4.93
CA TYR A 120 -5.47 -21.74 3.58
C TYR A 120 -4.87 -20.53 2.86
N PHE A 121 -3.76 -20.77 2.19
CA PHE A 121 -3.10 -19.81 1.27
C PHE A 121 -3.43 -20.08 -0.19
N PHE A 122 -3.90 -21.27 -0.49
CA PHE A 122 -4.48 -21.69 -1.77
C PHE A 122 -5.75 -22.47 -1.45
N VAL A 123 -6.73 -22.43 -2.37
CA VAL A 123 -7.94 -23.22 -2.17
C VAL A 123 -7.55 -24.71 -2.08
N PRO A 124 -8.01 -25.44 -1.07
CA PRO A 124 -7.67 -26.85 -0.86
C PRO A 124 -8.37 -27.74 -1.90
N PHE A 125 -7.90 -27.69 -3.14
CA PHE A 125 -8.44 -28.42 -4.27
C PHE A 125 -7.32 -29.24 -4.93
N PHE A 126 -7.48 -30.56 -4.95
CA PHE A 126 -6.61 -31.51 -5.63
C PHE A 126 -5.12 -31.48 -5.21
N GLY A 127 -4.80 -31.05 -4.01
CA GLY A 127 -3.44 -31.03 -3.48
C GLY A 127 -2.45 -30.18 -4.29
N LEU A 128 -1.20 -30.63 -4.41
CA LEU A 128 -0.15 -29.90 -5.13
C LEU A 128 -0.47 -29.62 -6.61
N PRO A 129 -1.01 -30.57 -7.39
CA PRO A 129 -1.47 -30.29 -8.77
C PRO A 129 -2.51 -29.16 -8.81
N GLY A 130 -3.42 -29.10 -7.85
CA GLY A 130 -4.40 -28.02 -7.75
C GLY A 130 -3.78 -26.66 -7.45
N VAL A 131 -2.76 -26.61 -6.62
CA VAL A 131 -1.99 -25.35 -6.36
C VAL A 131 -1.31 -24.87 -7.64
N VAL A 132 -0.65 -25.78 -8.37
CA VAL A 132 0.01 -25.43 -9.64
C VAL A 132 -1.01 -24.93 -10.66
N LEU A 133 -2.16 -25.61 -10.76
CA LEU A 133 -3.24 -25.23 -11.66
C LEU A 133 -3.80 -23.84 -11.33
N GLN A 134 -4.09 -23.57 -10.07
CA GLN A 134 -4.57 -22.25 -9.61
C GLN A 134 -3.57 -21.16 -9.97
N TYR A 135 -2.30 -21.37 -9.63
CA TYR A 135 -1.26 -20.38 -9.91
C TYR A 135 -1.08 -20.14 -11.41
N ALA A 136 -1.00 -21.20 -12.21
CA ALA A 136 -0.80 -21.10 -13.67
C ALA A 136 -1.97 -20.37 -14.36
N ALA A 137 -3.22 -20.68 -14.00
CA ALA A 137 -4.39 -20.04 -14.58
C ALA A 137 -4.44 -18.54 -14.27
N VAL A 138 -4.22 -18.17 -13.00
CA VAL A 138 -4.21 -16.77 -12.56
C VAL A 138 -3.02 -16.02 -13.15
N PHE A 139 -1.85 -16.67 -13.27
CA PHE A 139 -0.66 -16.12 -13.91
C PHE A 139 -0.88 -15.80 -15.40
N CYS A 140 -1.45 -16.73 -16.16
CA CYS A 140 -1.76 -16.50 -17.57
C CYS A 140 -2.72 -15.33 -17.76
N PHE A 141 -3.72 -15.23 -16.88
CA PHE A 141 -4.65 -14.11 -16.89
C PHE A 141 -3.94 -12.77 -16.61
N PHE A 142 -3.16 -12.67 -15.51
CA PHE A 142 -2.48 -11.41 -15.17
C PHE A 142 -1.41 -11.04 -16.19
N TYR A 143 -0.72 -12.00 -16.79
CA TYR A 143 0.23 -11.70 -17.86
C TYR A 143 -0.49 -11.04 -19.07
N ALA A 144 -1.59 -11.63 -19.52
CA ALA A 144 -2.40 -11.04 -20.59
C ALA A 144 -2.97 -9.67 -20.19
N ALA A 145 -3.53 -9.56 -19.00
CA ALA A 145 -4.13 -8.33 -18.49
C ALA A 145 -3.11 -7.18 -18.39
N VAL A 146 -1.92 -7.44 -17.81
CA VAL A 146 -0.85 -6.44 -17.69
C VAL A 146 -0.40 -5.93 -19.05
N VAL A 147 -0.19 -6.84 -20.03
CA VAL A 147 0.22 -6.46 -21.38
C VAL A 147 -0.85 -5.62 -22.07
N LEU A 148 -2.12 -6.06 -22.02
CA LEU A 148 -3.23 -5.34 -22.65
C LEU A 148 -3.49 -3.98 -22.00
N LEU A 149 -3.38 -3.89 -20.65
CA LEU A 149 -3.54 -2.65 -19.92
C LEU A 149 -2.43 -1.65 -20.27
N ASP A 150 -1.19 -2.12 -20.40
CA ASP A 150 -0.06 -1.30 -20.82
C ASP A 150 -0.26 -0.72 -22.22
N GLU A 151 -0.71 -1.53 -23.19
CA GLU A 151 -1.03 -1.08 -24.55
C GLU A 151 -2.22 -0.11 -24.59
N LYS A 152 -3.27 -0.40 -23.83
CA LYS A 152 -4.44 0.49 -23.72
C LYS A 152 -4.05 1.84 -23.11
N THR A 153 -3.20 1.83 -22.11
CA THR A 153 -2.73 3.07 -21.45
C THR A 153 -1.94 3.95 -22.43
N GLU A 154 -1.18 3.37 -23.36
CA GLU A 154 -0.51 4.15 -24.42
C GLU A 154 -1.48 4.83 -25.37
N LYS A 155 -2.58 4.18 -25.70
CA LYS A 155 -3.62 4.71 -26.60
C LYS A 155 -4.45 5.81 -25.93
N LEU A 156 -4.68 5.73 -24.61
CA LEU A 156 -5.45 6.73 -23.85
C LEU A 156 -4.73 8.07 -23.71
N PHE A 157 -3.38 8.06 -23.75
CA PHE A 157 -2.56 9.25 -23.64
C PHE A 157 -1.67 9.38 -24.90
N PRO A 158 -2.26 9.67 -26.08
CA PRO A 158 -1.47 9.81 -27.29
C PRO A 158 -0.41 10.90 -27.10
N GLN A 159 0.75 10.70 -27.74
CA GLN A 159 1.85 11.64 -27.76
C GLN A 159 1.47 12.86 -28.61
N THR A 160 0.51 13.65 -28.16
CA THR A 160 0.26 14.96 -28.74
C THR A 160 1.36 15.90 -28.27
N GLU A 161 1.87 16.69 -29.21
CA GLU A 161 2.84 17.75 -28.95
C GLU A 161 2.43 18.56 -27.73
N ARG A 162 3.42 18.97 -26.95
CA ARG A 162 3.20 19.85 -25.79
C ARG A 162 2.47 21.09 -26.27
N LEU A 163 1.24 21.25 -25.86
CA LEU A 163 0.62 22.56 -25.83
C LEU A 163 1.56 23.49 -25.07
N GLY A 164 2.07 24.53 -25.75
CA GLY A 164 3.08 25.43 -25.22
C GLY A 164 2.77 25.80 -23.77
N GLN A 165 3.79 25.84 -22.96
CA GLN A 165 3.75 26.14 -21.53
C GLN A 165 2.97 27.45 -21.24
N LYS A 166 1.65 27.40 -21.19
CA LYS A 166 0.88 28.39 -20.43
C LYS A 166 0.97 27.95 -18.98
N SER A 167 1.91 28.51 -18.25
CA SER A 167 1.91 28.43 -16.80
C SER A 167 0.53 28.84 -16.30
N ILE A 168 -0.20 27.92 -15.70
CA ILE A 168 -1.41 28.26 -14.94
C ILE A 168 -0.95 28.94 -13.65
N GLY A 169 -0.23 29.97 -13.68
CA GLY A 169 0.32 30.80 -12.62
C GLY A 169 -0.11 30.46 -11.16
N LYS A 170 0.19 31.34 -10.23
CA LYS A 170 -0.19 31.23 -8.81
C LYS A 170 -1.71 31.00 -8.61
N SER A 171 -2.56 31.46 -9.53
CA SER A 171 -4.01 31.24 -9.55
C SER A 171 -4.40 29.77 -9.62
N GLY A 172 -3.68 28.95 -10.40
CA GLY A 172 -3.98 27.50 -10.50
C GLY A 172 -3.67 26.74 -9.23
N LEU A 173 -2.59 27.07 -8.53
CA LEU A 173 -2.28 26.49 -7.22
C LEU A 173 -3.38 26.86 -6.22
N PHE A 174 -3.73 28.14 -6.12
CA PHE A 174 -4.73 28.63 -5.19
C PHE A 174 -6.08 27.93 -5.38
N THR A 175 -6.57 27.84 -6.63
CA THR A 175 -7.85 27.16 -6.92
C THR A 175 -7.80 25.66 -6.58
N GLY A 176 -6.66 24.99 -6.80
CA GLY A 176 -6.49 23.57 -6.43
C GLY A 176 -6.51 23.35 -4.93
N VAL A 177 -5.81 24.19 -4.17
CA VAL A 177 -5.80 24.16 -2.72
C VAL A 177 -7.20 24.43 -2.17
N LEU A 178 -7.85 25.51 -2.63
CA LEU A 178 -9.20 25.86 -2.21
C LEU A 178 -10.20 24.74 -2.48
N PHE A 179 -10.10 24.11 -3.66
CA PHE A 179 -10.95 22.95 -4.00
C PHE A 179 -10.82 21.84 -2.95
N LEU A 180 -9.59 21.43 -2.60
CA LEU A 180 -9.37 20.37 -1.61
C LEU A 180 -9.86 20.77 -0.23
N LEU A 181 -9.57 21.98 0.21
CA LEU A 181 -10.04 22.48 1.49
C LEU A 181 -11.57 22.46 1.59
N VAL A 182 -12.26 22.91 0.55
CA VAL A 182 -13.74 22.88 0.50
C VAL A 182 -14.28 21.45 0.50
N MET A 183 -13.68 20.55 -0.28
CA MET A 183 -14.11 19.14 -0.34
C MET A 183 -14.01 18.41 1.01
N TRP A 184 -13.12 18.84 1.90
CA TRP A 184 -12.93 18.20 3.20
C TRP A 184 -13.66 18.91 4.36
N ILE A 185 -14.33 20.06 4.14
CA ILE A 185 -15.15 20.73 5.17
C ILE A 185 -16.16 19.77 5.81
N PRO A 186 -16.88 18.90 5.06
CA PRO A 186 -17.83 17.98 5.68
C PRO A 186 -17.21 17.09 6.76
N TYR A 187 -15.95 16.66 6.58
CA TYR A 187 -15.24 15.86 7.58
C TYR A 187 -14.89 16.69 8.83
N LEU A 188 -14.42 17.93 8.65
CA LEU A 188 -14.13 18.83 9.76
C LEU A 188 -15.37 19.11 10.61
N VAL A 189 -16.50 19.37 9.97
CA VAL A 189 -17.77 19.66 10.67
C VAL A 189 -18.29 18.41 11.35
N ALA A 190 -18.34 17.28 10.63
CA ALA A 190 -18.92 16.05 11.14
C ALA A 190 -18.14 15.47 12.34
N PHE A 191 -16.83 15.58 12.32
CA PHE A 191 -15.95 15.05 13.37
C PHE A 191 -15.44 16.12 14.33
N PHE A 192 -16.01 17.33 14.34
CA PHE A 192 -15.55 18.39 15.26
C PHE A 192 -15.55 17.92 16.73
N PRO A 193 -14.47 18.13 17.49
CA PRO A 193 -13.23 18.87 17.22
C PRO A 193 -12.14 18.08 16.50
N GLY A 194 -12.41 16.88 16.04
CA GLY A 194 -11.50 15.92 15.45
C GLY A 194 -11.49 14.62 16.24
N SER A 195 -10.98 13.54 15.64
CA SER A 195 -10.80 12.25 16.31
C SER A 195 -9.45 12.19 17.02
N LEU A 196 -9.40 11.50 18.15
CA LEU A 196 -8.20 11.29 18.96
C LEU A 196 -7.84 9.80 18.94
N CYS A 197 -6.78 9.45 18.20
CA CYS A 197 -6.25 8.08 18.21
C CYS A 197 -5.35 7.82 19.42
N TYR A 198 -5.03 6.55 19.70
CA TYR A 198 -4.21 6.17 20.86
C TYR A 198 -2.81 6.78 20.83
N ASP A 199 -2.16 6.83 19.65
CA ASP A 199 -0.83 7.45 19.50
C ASP A 199 -0.88 8.95 19.84
N ALA A 200 -1.88 9.66 19.31
CA ALA A 200 -2.06 11.09 19.59
C ALA A 200 -2.47 11.36 21.05
N ARG A 201 -3.28 10.48 21.67
CA ARG A 201 -3.55 10.56 23.10
C ARG A 201 -2.26 10.48 23.90
N ALA A 202 -1.38 9.52 23.60
CA ALA A 202 -0.10 9.40 24.27
C ALA A 202 0.77 10.66 24.11
N GLN A 203 0.78 11.28 22.91
CA GLN A 203 1.47 12.54 22.66
C GLN A 203 0.86 13.70 23.45
N LEU A 204 -0.47 13.81 23.50
CA LEU A 204 -1.14 14.88 24.28
C LEU A 204 -0.96 14.69 25.79
N MET A 205 -0.89 13.46 26.29
CA MET A 205 -0.55 13.22 27.71
C MET A 205 0.84 13.79 28.07
N GLN A 206 1.80 13.70 27.15
CA GLN A 206 3.12 14.34 27.32
C GLN A 206 3.00 15.87 27.29
N VAL A 207 2.19 16.44 26.39
CA VAL A 207 1.93 17.89 26.30
C VAL A 207 1.27 18.41 27.57
N TRP A 208 0.37 17.63 28.17
CA TRP A 208 -0.31 17.99 29.41
C TRP A 208 0.55 17.78 30.70
N GLY A 209 1.77 17.23 30.53
CA GLY A 209 2.64 16.91 31.66
C GLY A 209 2.16 15.74 32.52
N ILE A 210 1.26 14.89 31.97
CA ILE A 210 0.72 13.68 32.63
C ILE A 210 1.64 12.48 32.43
N ALA A 211 2.34 12.44 31.30
CA ALA A 211 3.31 11.40 30.98
C ALA A 211 4.69 12.02 30.71
N PRO A 212 5.79 11.29 30.96
CA PRO A 212 7.13 11.75 30.62
C PRO A 212 7.27 11.89 29.09
N LEU A 213 8.21 12.74 28.65
CA LEU A 213 8.55 12.88 27.25
C LEU A 213 9.18 11.58 26.73
N SER A 214 8.61 11.02 25.69
CA SER A 214 9.08 9.78 25.08
C SER A 214 9.15 9.90 23.56
N ASN A 215 10.20 9.33 22.99
CA ASN A 215 10.45 9.28 21.56
C ASN A 215 9.81 8.06 20.88
N HIS A 216 8.84 7.40 21.53
CA HIS A 216 8.02 6.37 20.92
C HIS A 216 7.21 6.93 19.72
N ASN A 217 6.58 8.08 19.94
CA ASN A 217 6.09 8.94 18.84
C ASN A 217 7.13 10.06 18.62
N PRO A 218 7.32 10.55 17.39
CA PRO A 218 8.30 11.60 17.13
C PRO A 218 8.09 12.81 18.02
N ILE A 219 9.09 13.21 18.78
CA ILE A 219 9.00 14.32 19.72
C ILE A 219 8.72 15.65 19.01
N PHE A 220 9.15 15.77 17.75
CA PHE A 220 8.85 16.93 16.93
C PHE A 220 7.34 17.14 16.74
N ASP A 221 6.60 16.07 16.39
CA ASP A 221 5.15 16.14 16.24
C ASP A 221 4.47 16.45 17.58
N THR A 222 4.96 15.84 18.68
CA THR A 222 4.48 16.12 20.04
C THR A 222 4.63 17.60 20.38
N ALA A 223 5.78 18.21 20.07
CA ALA A 223 6.02 19.64 20.29
C ALA A 223 5.09 20.53 19.44
N VAL A 224 4.93 20.19 18.14
CA VAL A 224 4.02 20.92 17.25
C VAL A 224 2.59 20.83 17.74
N TYR A 225 2.12 19.64 18.13
CA TYR A 225 0.77 19.45 18.70
C TYR A 225 0.60 20.21 20.01
N GLY A 226 1.63 20.24 20.86
CA GLY A 226 1.62 21.01 22.10
C GLY A 226 1.43 22.50 21.86
N VAL A 227 2.19 23.08 20.94
CA VAL A 227 2.06 24.50 20.59
C VAL A 227 0.66 24.80 20.04
N LEU A 228 0.17 24.01 19.09
CA LEU A 228 -1.13 24.22 18.45
C LEU A 228 -2.27 24.03 19.44
N TYR A 229 -2.22 22.99 20.26
CA TYR A 229 -3.22 22.74 21.31
C TYR A 229 -3.32 23.92 22.30
N ASN A 230 -2.18 24.40 22.80
CA ASN A 230 -2.17 25.52 23.74
C ASN A 230 -2.68 26.81 23.09
N ILE A 231 -2.33 27.09 21.83
CA ILE A 231 -2.90 28.25 21.10
C ILE A 231 -4.41 28.10 20.97
N GLY A 232 -4.91 26.94 20.54
CA GLY A 232 -6.35 26.70 20.43
C GLY A 232 -7.07 26.80 21.75
N PHE A 233 -6.49 26.27 22.84
CA PHE A 233 -7.04 26.37 24.19
C PHE A 233 -7.09 27.81 24.68
N LEU A 234 -6.02 28.58 24.47
CA LEU A 234 -5.97 30.01 24.85
C LEU A 234 -7.03 30.85 24.12
N LEU A 235 -7.30 30.54 22.85
CA LEU A 235 -8.27 31.29 22.04
C LEU A 235 -9.73 30.89 22.33
N GLY A 236 -9.99 29.61 22.57
CA GLY A 236 -11.35 29.08 22.71
C GLY A 236 -11.73 28.67 24.13
N HIS A 237 -10.79 28.69 25.08
CA HIS A 237 -10.96 28.35 26.51
C HIS A 237 -11.59 26.96 26.73
N THR A 238 -11.43 26.03 25.76
CA THR A 238 -11.94 24.66 25.84
C THR A 238 -10.92 23.65 25.28
N GLU A 239 -10.96 22.43 25.81
CA GLU A 239 -10.13 21.32 25.30
C GLU A 239 -10.45 21.01 23.81
N ASN A 240 -11.73 21.13 23.44
CA ASN A 240 -12.16 20.97 22.05
C ASN A 240 -11.52 22.02 21.12
N ALA A 241 -11.36 23.27 21.56
CA ALA A 241 -10.69 24.30 20.77
C ALA A 241 -9.19 24.00 20.61
N GLY A 242 -8.54 23.49 21.65
CA GLY A 242 -7.16 23.02 21.60
C GLY A 242 -6.97 21.89 20.57
N MET A 243 -7.83 20.90 20.63
CA MET A 243 -7.83 19.78 19.68
C MET A 243 -8.07 20.24 18.24
N PHE A 244 -9.08 21.11 18.05
CA PHE A 244 -9.45 21.60 16.71
C PHE A 244 -8.33 22.43 16.06
N ALA A 245 -7.51 23.13 16.83
CA ALA A 245 -6.37 23.86 16.28
C ALA A 245 -5.34 22.93 15.59
N ILE A 246 -5.11 21.73 16.16
CA ILE A 246 -4.27 20.72 15.52
C ILE A 246 -4.90 20.23 14.21
N ILE A 247 -6.19 19.94 14.23
CA ILE A 247 -6.95 19.49 13.04
C ILE A 247 -6.93 20.56 11.95
N LEU A 248 -7.15 21.83 12.31
CA LEU A 248 -7.11 22.93 11.35
C LEU A 248 -5.73 23.05 10.68
N PHE A 249 -4.66 22.90 11.47
CA PHE A 249 -3.30 22.89 10.94
C PHE A 249 -3.08 21.72 9.94
N GLN A 250 -3.49 20.50 10.30
CA GLN A 250 -3.36 19.32 9.41
C GLN A 250 -4.16 19.50 8.11
N TRP A 251 -5.39 20.03 8.22
CA TRP A 251 -6.25 20.31 7.06
C TRP A 251 -5.62 21.31 6.09
N LEU A 252 -5.11 22.44 6.62
CA LEU A 252 -4.44 23.45 5.79
C LEU A 252 -3.15 22.90 5.17
N LEU A 253 -2.33 22.20 5.97
CA LEU A 253 -1.05 21.65 5.53
C LEU A 253 -1.26 20.61 4.42
N LEU A 254 -2.16 19.65 4.61
CA LEU A 254 -2.39 18.57 3.63
C LEU A 254 -3.08 19.13 2.38
N GLY A 255 -4.04 20.06 2.53
CA GLY A 255 -4.71 20.72 1.40
C GLY A 255 -3.72 21.49 0.51
N PHE A 256 -2.83 22.27 1.14
CA PHE A 256 -1.74 22.93 0.42
C PHE A 256 -0.83 21.92 -0.28
N THR A 257 -0.40 20.90 0.42
CA THR A 257 0.54 19.89 -0.08
C THR A 257 0.01 19.15 -1.30
N LEU A 258 -1.23 18.63 -1.23
CA LEU A 258 -1.81 17.86 -2.32
C LEU A 258 -2.20 18.77 -3.50
N GLY A 259 -2.63 20.00 -3.22
CA GLY A 259 -2.82 21.03 -4.26
C GLY A 259 -1.50 21.35 -4.99
N TYR A 260 -0.40 21.50 -4.24
CA TYR A 260 0.94 21.72 -4.79
C TYR A 260 1.45 20.50 -5.57
N CYS A 261 1.16 19.29 -5.10
CA CYS A 261 1.50 18.05 -5.80
C CYS A 261 0.79 17.96 -7.17
N ALA A 262 -0.52 18.21 -7.20
CA ALA A 262 -1.30 18.25 -8.44
C ALA A 262 -0.82 19.35 -9.40
N GLN A 263 -0.44 20.53 -8.88
CA GLN A 263 0.15 21.61 -9.66
C GLN A 263 1.53 21.22 -10.20
N THR A 264 2.37 20.55 -9.41
CA THR A 264 3.69 20.06 -9.86
C THR A 264 3.54 19.06 -10.99
N ALA A 265 2.59 18.14 -10.90
CA ALA A 265 2.31 17.20 -11.98
C ALA A 265 1.84 17.91 -13.26
N TYR A 266 1.04 18.98 -13.14
CA TYR A 266 0.68 19.83 -14.27
C TYR A 266 1.90 20.55 -14.86
N ASP A 267 2.72 21.17 -14.03
CA ASP A 267 3.91 21.92 -14.49
C ASP A 267 4.90 21.03 -15.27
N ILE A 268 4.98 19.74 -14.86
CA ILE A 268 5.81 18.74 -15.54
C ILE A 268 5.18 18.30 -16.88
N THR A 269 3.87 18.04 -16.89
CA THR A 269 3.19 17.43 -18.05
C THR A 269 2.62 18.44 -19.03
N GLY A 270 2.33 19.65 -18.58
CA GLY A 270 1.61 20.68 -19.33
C GLY A 270 0.13 20.35 -19.57
N ARG A 271 -0.43 19.31 -18.91
CA ARG A 271 -1.77 18.79 -19.17
C ARG A 271 -2.73 19.10 -18.01
N PRO A 272 -3.72 19.99 -18.19
CA PRO A 272 -4.70 20.31 -17.13
C PRO A 272 -5.47 19.08 -16.65
N MET A 273 -5.69 18.09 -17.51
CA MET A 273 -6.35 16.83 -17.15
C MET A 273 -5.61 16.09 -16.03
N VAL A 274 -4.27 16.05 -16.07
CA VAL A 274 -3.45 15.38 -15.04
C VAL A 274 -3.70 16.02 -13.67
N ARG A 275 -3.65 17.35 -13.61
CA ARG A 275 -3.94 18.12 -12.39
C ARG A 275 -5.36 17.84 -11.88
N ASN A 276 -6.36 17.94 -12.76
CA ASN A 276 -7.74 17.80 -12.38
C ASN A 276 -8.09 16.39 -11.90
N VAL A 277 -7.54 15.35 -12.55
CA VAL A 277 -7.68 13.95 -12.11
C VAL A 277 -7.09 13.76 -10.71
N LEU A 278 -5.90 14.31 -10.44
CA LEU A 278 -5.29 14.24 -9.11
C LEU A 278 -6.10 15.00 -8.06
N LEU A 279 -6.59 16.21 -8.38
CA LEU A 279 -7.44 16.98 -7.46
C LEU A 279 -8.75 16.23 -7.14
N LEU A 280 -9.41 15.64 -8.14
CA LEU A 280 -10.61 14.83 -7.93
C LEU A 280 -10.28 13.58 -7.10
N PHE A 281 -9.18 12.91 -7.38
CA PHE A 281 -8.75 11.75 -6.61
C PHE A 281 -8.50 12.12 -5.13
N PHE A 282 -7.76 13.19 -4.85
CA PHE A 282 -7.46 13.62 -3.49
C PHE A 282 -8.70 14.18 -2.77
N GLY A 283 -9.56 14.91 -3.48
CA GLY A 283 -10.74 15.53 -2.89
C GLY A 283 -11.87 14.55 -2.59
N LEU A 284 -12.11 13.58 -3.47
CA LEU A 284 -13.24 12.64 -3.36
C LEU A 284 -12.89 11.37 -2.59
N ASN A 285 -11.63 10.93 -2.60
CA ASN A 285 -11.24 9.72 -1.88
C ASN A 285 -11.32 9.96 -0.36
N PRO A 286 -12.19 9.22 0.34
CA PRO A 286 -12.44 9.44 1.76
C PRO A 286 -11.22 9.19 2.66
N LEU A 287 -10.17 8.53 2.18
CA LEU A 287 -8.93 8.37 2.92
C LEU A 287 -8.30 9.71 3.32
N PHE A 288 -8.28 10.69 2.40
CA PHE A 288 -7.68 11.99 2.67
C PHE A 288 -8.56 12.85 3.59
N GLY A 289 -9.88 12.85 3.37
CA GLY A 289 -10.83 13.50 4.28
C GLY A 289 -10.79 12.90 5.69
N SER A 290 -10.63 11.58 5.79
CA SER A 290 -10.47 10.91 7.09
C SER A 290 -9.12 11.21 7.73
N ALA A 291 -8.05 11.34 6.95
CA ALA A 291 -6.72 11.66 7.47
C ALA A 291 -6.64 13.07 8.09
N VAL A 292 -7.39 14.04 7.58
CA VAL A 292 -7.34 15.42 8.12
C VAL A 292 -8.15 15.60 9.39
N GLN A 293 -9.17 14.75 9.65
CA GLN A 293 -10.05 14.89 10.81
C GLN A 293 -9.54 14.15 12.06
N VAL A 294 -8.46 13.40 11.98
CA VAL A 294 -7.86 12.71 13.12
C VAL A 294 -6.51 13.32 13.47
N VAL A 295 -6.22 13.53 14.76
CA VAL A 295 -4.86 13.89 15.17
C VAL A 295 -3.95 12.69 14.94
N LEU A 296 -3.08 12.81 13.94
CA LEU A 296 -2.24 11.69 13.49
C LEU A 296 -0.91 12.20 12.92
N LYS A 297 0.20 11.77 13.53
CA LYS A 297 1.57 12.07 13.04
C LYS A 297 1.76 11.68 11.57
N ASP A 298 1.14 10.58 11.13
CA ASP A 298 1.25 10.09 9.76
C ASP A 298 0.63 11.06 8.73
N THR A 299 -0.35 11.89 9.10
CA THR A 299 -0.91 12.94 8.25
C THR A 299 0.10 14.07 8.02
N VAL A 300 0.78 14.50 9.09
CA VAL A 300 1.84 15.52 9.00
C VAL A 300 3.02 14.98 8.20
N HIS A 301 3.44 13.74 8.49
CA HIS A 301 4.50 13.07 7.72
C HIS A 301 4.16 12.98 6.23
N LEU A 302 2.93 12.55 5.88
CA LEU A 302 2.49 12.50 4.48
C LEU A 302 2.67 13.85 3.78
N ALA A 303 2.24 14.93 4.43
CA ALA A 303 2.33 16.26 3.84
C ALA A 303 3.79 16.67 3.56
N VAL A 304 4.67 16.55 4.54
CA VAL A 304 6.08 16.94 4.36
C VAL A 304 6.84 16.01 3.42
N PHE A 305 6.52 14.72 3.42
CA PHE A 305 7.06 13.73 2.51
C PHE A 305 6.69 14.05 1.04
N VAL A 306 5.42 14.34 0.77
CA VAL A 306 4.96 14.69 -0.59
C VAL A 306 5.59 16.00 -1.06
N LEU A 307 5.75 16.99 -0.18
CA LEU A 307 6.47 18.24 -0.52
C LEU A 307 7.94 17.95 -0.87
N TYR A 308 8.62 17.11 -0.09
CA TYR A 308 9.98 16.67 -0.40
C TYR A 308 10.07 16.03 -1.79
N TYR A 309 9.16 15.09 -2.09
CA TYR A 309 9.11 14.44 -3.40
C TYR A 309 8.78 15.42 -4.54
N CYS A 310 7.90 16.39 -4.31
CA CYS A 310 7.63 17.45 -5.28
C CYS A 310 8.88 18.28 -5.58
N MET A 311 9.71 18.61 -4.55
CA MET A 311 10.97 19.33 -4.76
C MET A 311 11.94 18.51 -5.62
N LEU A 312 12.11 17.21 -5.31
CA LEU A 312 12.95 16.32 -6.10
C LEU A 312 12.46 16.15 -7.54
N LEU A 313 11.14 15.96 -7.75
CA LEU A 313 10.52 15.89 -9.07
C LEU A 313 10.80 17.15 -9.90
N ARG A 314 10.62 18.32 -9.29
CA ARG A 314 10.89 19.61 -9.95
C ARG A 314 12.36 19.76 -10.31
N MET A 315 13.29 19.39 -9.42
CA MET A 315 14.74 19.41 -9.70
C MET A 315 15.14 18.51 -10.88
N VAL A 316 14.47 17.36 -11.03
CA VAL A 316 14.78 16.38 -12.09
C VAL A 316 14.12 16.73 -13.42
N LEU A 317 12.85 17.16 -13.39
CA LEU A 317 12.00 17.23 -14.59
C LEU A 317 11.73 18.64 -15.10
N LEU A 318 11.98 19.70 -14.29
CA LEU A 318 11.78 21.09 -14.69
C LEU A 318 13.13 21.82 -14.79
N PRO A 319 13.58 22.18 -16.00
CA PRO A 319 14.83 22.93 -16.19
C PRO A 319 14.72 24.32 -15.55
N GLY A 320 15.78 24.75 -14.88
CA GLY A 320 15.85 26.07 -14.24
C GLY A 320 15.47 26.13 -12.76
N GLU A 321 14.82 25.11 -12.21
CA GLU A 321 14.40 25.07 -10.78
C GLU A 321 15.51 24.59 -9.81
N LYS A 322 16.76 24.78 -10.17
CA LYS A 322 17.94 24.39 -9.36
C LYS A 322 18.01 25.10 -8.00
N SER A 323 17.26 26.20 -7.84
CA SER A 323 17.16 26.97 -6.58
C SER A 323 16.28 26.32 -5.48
N GLN A 324 15.72 25.12 -5.73
CA GLN A 324 14.88 24.42 -4.75
C GLN A 324 15.68 23.71 -3.64
N LEU A 325 17.01 23.74 -3.69
CA LEU A 325 17.87 23.03 -2.75
C LEU A 325 17.59 23.35 -1.26
N PRO A 326 17.41 24.62 -0.83
CA PRO A 326 17.07 24.92 0.56
C PRO A 326 15.72 24.33 0.98
N LYS A 327 14.71 24.40 0.11
CA LYS A 327 13.40 23.81 0.39
C LYS A 327 13.48 22.28 0.48
N THR A 328 14.28 21.65 -0.39
CA THR A 328 14.55 20.22 -0.34
C THR A 328 15.20 19.83 0.98
N ALA A 329 16.16 20.62 1.48
CA ALA A 329 16.77 20.39 2.79
C ALA A 329 15.76 20.44 3.93
N VAL A 330 14.92 21.48 3.95
CA VAL A 330 13.89 21.65 4.99
C VAL A 330 12.89 20.50 4.97
N PHE A 331 12.32 20.15 3.81
CA PHE A 331 11.34 19.08 3.75
C PHE A 331 11.96 17.69 3.94
N CYS A 332 13.22 17.47 3.58
CA CYS A 332 13.96 16.27 3.92
C CYS A 332 14.08 16.13 5.46
N LEU A 333 14.53 17.19 6.15
CA LEU A 333 14.65 17.19 7.60
C LEU A 333 13.30 16.95 8.28
N LEU A 334 12.27 17.67 7.87
CA LEU A 334 10.91 17.51 8.42
C LEU A 334 10.37 16.09 8.20
N ALA A 335 10.62 15.49 7.02
CA ALA A 335 10.21 14.11 6.76
C ALA A 335 10.90 13.10 7.68
N LEU A 336 12.17 13.32 8.04
CA LEU A 336 12.89 12.50 9.01
C LEU A 336 12.39 12.72 10.44
N LEU A 337 12.18 13.99 10.84
CA LEU A 337 11.72 14.35 12.18
C LEU A 337 10.29 13.88 12.49
N THR A 338 9.41 13.83 11.48
CA THR A 338 8.02 13.38 11.64
C THR A 338 7.86 11.85 11.61
N ARG A 339 8.84 11.12 11.07
CA ARG A 339 8.81 9.63 11.06
C ARG A 339 10.20 9.05 10.88
N LYS A 340 10.81 8.55 11.93
CA LYS A 340 12.14 7.92 11.90
C LYS A 340 12.24 6.77 10.90
N ALA A 341 11.24 5.90 10.87
CA ALA A 341 11.15 4.77 9.95
C ALA A 341 11.18 5.19 8.47
N SER A 342 11.03 6.49 8.16
CA SER A 342 11.11 7.01 6.79
C SER A 342 12.55 7.17 6.28
N MET A 343 13.54 7.14 7.16
CA MET A 343 14.95 7.43 6.82
C MET A 343 15.45 6.62 5.60
N PRO A 344 15.25 5.29 5.51
CA PRO A 344 15.78 4.52 4.38
C PRO A 344 15.30 5.02 3.02
N TYR A 345 13.99 5.28 2.87
CA TYR A 345 13.44 5.68 1.57
C TYR A 345 13.52 7.18 1.31
N VAL A 346 13.51 8.05 2.32
CA VAL A 346 13.71 9.49 2.18
C VAL A 346 15.15 9.80 1.79
N VAL A 347 16.12 9.24 2.50
CA VAL A 347 17.54 9.43 2.21
C VAL A 347 17.91 8.81 0.86
N LEU A 348 17.43 7.59 0.56
CA LEU A 348 17.68 6.93 -0.72
C LEU A 348 17.15 7.76 -1.90
N ALA A 349 15.96 8.37 -1.78
CA ALA A 349 15.41 9.24 -2.82
C ALA A 349 16.32 10.45 -3.11
N GLY A 350 16.83 11.08 -2.06
CA GLY A 350 17.80 12.18 -2.18
C GLY A 350 19.13 11.74 -2.79
N LEU A 351 19.70 10.62 -2.32
CA LEU A 351 20.97 10.09 -2.84
C LEU A 351 20.88 9.66 -4.31
N MET A 352 19.83 8.95 -4.68
CA MET A 352 19.61 8.52 -6.08
C MET A 352 19.38 9.72 -6.99
N THR A 353 18.63 10.74 -6.52
CA THR A 353 18.44 12.00 -7.26
C THR A 353 19.75 12.75 -7.41
N ALA A 354 20.57 12.82 -6.35
CA ALA A 354 21.90 13.42 -6.39
C ALA A 354 22.82 12.71 -7.39
N TRP A 355 22.80 11.39 -7.42
CA TRP A 355 23.54 10.59 -8.40
C TRP A 355 23.05 10.84 -9.83
N TYR A 356 21.75 10.91 -10.05
CA TYR A 356 21.19 11.23 -11.37
C TYR A 356 21.63 12.63 -11.83
N LEU A 357 21.58 13.61 -10.94
CA LEU A 357 21.99 15.01 -11.22
C LEU A 357 23.50 15.28 -11.07
N ARG A 358 24.35 14.24 -11.02
CA ARG A 358 25.80 14.37 -10.71
C ARG A 358 26.57 15.32 -11.63
N LYS A 359 26.11 15.49 -12.86
CA LYS A 359 26.71 16.42 -13.85
C LYS A 359 26.29 17.88 -13.65
N THR A 360 25.32 18.16 -12.80
CA THR A 360 24.76 19.50 -12.57
C THR A 360 24.78 19.87 -11.09
N THR A 361 23.66 19.71 -10.38
CA THR A 361 23.47 20.09 -8.98
C THR A 361 23.67 18.93 -7.99
N GLY A 362 23.99 17.74 -8.49
CA GLY A 362 24.01 16.52 -7.67
C GLY A 362 24.99 16.56 -6.50
N LYS A 363 26.20 17.14 -6.67
CA LYS A 363 27.16 17.27 -5.55
C LYS A 363 26.58 18.13 -4.40
N LYS A 364 25.91 19.24 -4.73
CA LYS A 364 25.28 20.10 -3.72
C LYS A 364 24.13 19.37 -3.03
N LEU A 365 23.29 18.65 -3.78
CA LEU A 365 22.21 17.85 -3.23
C LEU A 365 22.75 16.72 -2.33
N LEU A 366 23.81 16.02 -2.75
CA LEU A 366 24.45 14.98 -1.94
C LEU A 366 24.92 15.53 -0.60
N MET A 367 25.65 16.64 -0.60
CA MET A 367 26.10 17.29 0.64
C MET A 367 24.94 17.73 1.52
N THR A 368 23.86 18.23 0.90
CA THR A 368 22.63 18.59 1.61
C THR A 368 21.99 17.38 2.28
N ILE A 369 21.82 16.26 1.56
CA ILE A 369 21.22 15.05 2.13
C ILE A 369 22.07 14.47 3.27
N ILE A 370 23.39 14.41 3.09
CA ILE A 370 24.33 13.97 4.14
C ILE A 370 24.25 14.91 5.36
N GLY A 371 24.31 16.21 5.16
CA GLY A 371 24.23 17.20 6.23
C GLY A 371 22.90 17.13 7.00
N VAL A 372 21.78 17.01 6.30
CA VAL A 372 20.45 16.86 6.91
C VAL A 372 20.34 15.55 7.67
N SER A 373 20.86 14.45 7.12
CA SER A 373 20.87 13.14 7.81
C SER A 373 21.74 13.17 9.07
N ALA A 374 22.92 13.80 9.01
CA ALA A 374 23.79 13.97 10.16
C ALA A 374 23.13 14.85 11.24
N LEU A 375 22.47 15.94 10.84
CA LEU A 375 21.70 16.79 11.75
C LEU A 375 20.57 16.02 12.43
N PHE A 376 19.80 15.23 11.67
CA PHE A 376 18.75 14.38 12.22
C PHE A 376 19.30 13.38 13.24
N LEU A 377 20.40 12.69 12.91
CA LEU A 377 21.03 11.74 13.82
C LEU A 377 21.61 12.44 15.06
N ALA A 378 22.13 13.65 14.93
CA ALA A 378 22.57 14.44 16.08
C ALA A 378 21.37 14.83 16.97
N CYS A 379 20.23 15.21 16.39
CA CYS A 379 19.02 15.46 17.17
C CYS A 379 18.59 14.21 17.96
N GLU A 380 18.51 13.07 17.29
CA GLU A 380 18.05 11.81 17.90
C GLU A 380 19.01 11.29 19.00
N ASN A 381 20.32 11.30 18.76
CA ASN A 381 21.28 10.62 19.64
C ASN A 381 21.99 11.54 20.65
N LEU A 382 21.95 12.85 20.44
CA LEU A 382 22.58 13.83 21.35
C LEU A 382 21.57 14.74 22.02
N MET A 383 20.67 15.37 21.25
CA MET A 383 19.77 16.39 21.78
C MET A 383 18.64 15.78 22.63
N LEU A 384 18.02 14.68 22.17
CA LEU A 384 16.91 14.07 22.92
C LEU A 384 17.33 13.50 24.27
N PRO A 385 18.46 12.77 24.41
CA PRO A 385 18.96 12.36 25.73
C PRO A 385 19.26 13.54 26.66
N LEU A 386 19.83 14.65 26.15
CA LEU A 386 20.07 15.85 26.94
C LEU A 386 18.78 16.50 27.45
N LEU A 387 17.67 16.32 26.76
CA LEU A 387 16.34 16.79 27.16
C LEU A 387 15.58 15.76 28.03
N ASN A 388 16.24 14.68 28.47
CA ASN A 388 15.65 13.59 29.24
C ASN A 388 14.42 12.96 28.57
N VAL A 389 14.44 12.83 27.22
CA VAL A 389 13.40 12.16 26.46
C VAL A 389 13.66 10.65 26.51
N GLU A 390 12.67 9.89 26.96
CA GLU A 390 12.75 8.43 27.00
C GLU A 390 12.88 7.83 25.58
N GLU A 391 13.73 6.83 25.42
CA GLU A 391 13.92 6.14 24.14
C GLU A 391 12.68 5.32 23.76
N ALA A 392 12.47 5.17 22.44
CA ALA A 392 11.43 4.28 21.93
C ALA A 392 11.75 2.81 22.27
N PRO A 393 10.77 2.01 22.68
CA PRO A 393 10.99 0.60 22.94
C PRO A 393 11.54 -0.14 21.70
N SER A 394 12.65 -0.88 21.85
CA SER A 394 13.27 -1.64 20.76
C SER A 394 12.38 -2.76 20.22
N ARG A 395 11.38 -3.21 20.99
CA ARG A 395 10.43 -4.27 20.61
C ARG A 395 9.65 -3.99 19.32
N GLU A 396 9.53 -2.74 18.90
CA GLU A 396 8.85 -2.37 17.63
C GLU A 396 9.53 -3.00 16.41
N ILE A 397 10.85 -3.12 16.43
CA ILE A 397 11.64 -3.69 15.33
C ILE A 397 11.41 -5.21 15.20
N TYR A 398 11.03 -5.86 16.29
CA TYR A 398 10.89 -7.32 16.36
C TYR A 398 9.48 -7.84 16.06
N SER A 399 8.51 -6.96 15.77
CA SER A 399 7.11 -7.30 15.53
C SER A 399 6.92 -8.47 14.56
N LEU A 400 7.57 -8.41 13.39
CA LEU A 400 7.49 -9.46 12.37
C LEU A 400 8.03 -10.80 12.86
N PHE A 401 9.16 -10.78 13.58
CA PHE A 401 9.81 -12.00 14.04
C PHE A 401 9.02 -12.67 15.16
N ILE A 402 8.41 -11.88 16.07
CA ILE A 402 7.49 -12.37 17.10
C ILE A 402 6.31 -13.07 16.44
N GLN A 403 5.69 -12.43 15.44
CA GLN A 403 4.56 -12.98 14.70
C GLN A 403 4.92 -14.27 13.98
N ASN A 404 6.09 -14.32 13.35
CA ASN A 404 6.51 -15.50 12.62
C ASN A 404 6.80 -16.70 13.56
N VAL A 405 7.47 -16.45 14.69
CA VAL A 405 7.67 -17.47 15.74
C VAL A 405 6.30 -17.98 16.25
N ALA A 406 5.37 -17.07 16.53
CA ALA A 406 4.06 -17.42 17.02
C ALA A 406 3.25 -18.25 15.98
N TYR A 407 3.30 -17.87 14.70
CA TYR A 407 2.67 -18.64 13.63
C TYR A 407 3.22 -20.06 13.53
N ILE A 408 4.56 -20.23 13.48
CA ILE A 408 5.20 -21.53 13.38
C ILE A 408 4.87 -22.38 14.61
N THR A 409 4.91 -21.77 15.81
CA THR A 409 4.60 -22.46 17.06
C THR A 409 3.17 -23.02 17.05
N ARG A 410 2.18 -22.23 16.64
CA ARG A 410 0.79 -22.70 16.55
C ARG A 410 0.59 -23.77 15.49
N SER A 411 1.22 -23.61 14.32
CA SER A 411 1.07 -24.54 13.19
C SER A 411 1.77 -25.88 13.42
N ARG A 412 2.86 -25.90 14.21
CA ARG A 412 3.72 -27.07 14.42
C ARG A 412 3.87 -27.47 15.88
N TYR A 413 2.95 -27.08 16.75
CA TYR A 413 3.04 -27.27 18.19
C TYR A 413 3.43 -28.71 18.59
N GLN A 414 2.84 -29.72 17.95
CA GLN A 414 3.10 -31.13 18.25
C GLN A 414 4.43 -31.66 17.69
N GLU A 415 5.05 -30.95 16.76
CA GLU A 415 6.30 -31.35 16.12
C GLU A 415 7.53 -30.65 16.75
N LEU A 416 7.28 -29.66 17.62
CA LEU A 416 8.34 -28.94 18.32
C LEU A 416 8.93 -29.80 19.46
N THR A 417 10.23 -29.76 19.62
CA THR A 417 10.93 -30.44 20.72
C THR A 417 10.67 -29.73 22.05
N ALA A 418 10.83 -30.43 23.17
CA ALA A 418 10.69 -29.86 24.50
C ALA A 418 11.63 -28.64 24.69
N PHE A 419 12.87 -28.71 24.18
CA PHE A 419 13.84 -27.63 24.24
C PHE A 419 13.38 -26.40 23.41
N GLU A 420 12.80 -26.60 22.23
CA GLU A 420 12.25 -25.50 21.41
C GLU A 420 11.08 -24.83 22.13
N LEU A 421 10.17 -25.63 22.71
CA LEU A 421 9.02 -25.10 23.48
C LEU A 421 9.49 -24.32 24.71
N GLU A 422 10.48 -24.80 25.45
CA GLU A 422 11.06 -24.08 26.59
C GLU A 422 11.71 -22.75 26.14
N THR A 423 12.43 -22.76 25.02
CA THR A 423 13.05 -21.54 24.46
C THR A 423 11.99 -20.53 24.00
N ILE A 424 10.91 -21.00 23.35
CA ILE A 424 9.78 -20.16 22.91
C ILE A 424 9.09 -19.56 24.13
N ASP A 425 8.85 -20.36 25.17
CA ASP A 425 8.21 -19.90 26.39
C ASP A 425 9.04 -18.84 27.12
N ALA A 426 10.34 -19.05 27.22
CA ALA A 426 11.24 -18.08 27.83
C ALA A 426 11.32 -16.74 27.08
N LEU A 427 11.21 -16.74 25.75
CA LEU A 427 11.37 -15.54 24.93
C LEU A 427 10.06 -14.80 24.63
N VAL A 428 8.98 -15.52 24.32
CA VAL A 428 7.71 -14.94 23.85
C VAL A 428 6.57 -15.26 24.80
N GLY A 429 6.65 -16.37 25.55
CA GLY A 429 5.58 -16.89 26.41
C GLY A 429 4.63 -17.79 25.61
N LEU A 430 4.69 -19.08 25.87
CA LEU A 430 3.88 -20.08 25.15
C LEU A 430 2.38 -19.86 25.34
N GLU A 431 1.96 -19.61 26.59
CA GLU A 431 0.58 -19.29 26.91
C GLU A 431 0.08 -18.04 26.17
N ASN A 432 0.92 -17.00 26.06
CA ASN A 432 0.58 -15.78 25.33
C ASN A 432 0.40 -16.05 23.83
N ILE A 433 1.26 -16.90 23.24
CA ILE A 433 1.11 -17.30 21.84
C ILE A 433 -0.20 -18.03 21.63
N LEU A 434 -0.56 -18.97 22.51
CA LEU A 434 -1.78 -19.77 22.37
C LEU A 434 -3.06 -18.95 22.56
N THR A 435 -3.03 -17.93 23.44
CA THR A 435 -4.22 -17.18 23.86
C THR A 435 -4.37 -15.81 23.21
N LYS A 436 -3.27 -15.13 22.87
CA LYS A 436 -3.26 -13.72 22.42
C LYS A 436 -2.79 -13.51 20.98
N TYR A 437 -2.31 -14.55 20.31
CA TYR A 437 -1.86 -14.43 18.94
C TYR A 437 -3.00 -13.99 18.01
N ASP A 438 -2.80 -12.87 17.36
CA ASP A 438 -3.65 -12.38 16.27
C ASP A 438 -2.82 -12.38 14.96
N PRO A 439 -3.23 -13.09 13.91
CA PRO A 439 -2.49 -13.19 12.67
C PRO A 439 -2.33 -11.85 11.95
N GLU A 440 -3.19 -10.88 12.21
CA GLU A 440 -3.19 -9.57 11.55
C GLU A 440 -2.63 -8.42 12.41
N LEU A 441 -2.39 -8.67 13.69
CA LEU A 441 -2.00 -7.65 14.66
C LEU A 441 -0.87 -8.16 15.57
N ALA A 442 0.30 -7.54 15.48
CA ALA A 442 1.44 -7.91 16.33
C ALA A 442 1.34 -7.39 17.77
N ASP A 443 0.55 -6.34 18.01
CA ASP A 443 0.50 -5.62 19.27
C ASP A 443 0.24 -6.49 20.50
N PRO A 444 -0.66 -7.50 20.47
CA PRO A 444 -0.94 -8.31 21.65
C PRO A 444 0.29 -9.08 22.17
N LEU A 445 1.15 -9.58 21.29
CA LEU A 445 2.39 -10.26 21.65
C LEU A 445 3.58 -9.30 21.80
N LYS A 446 3.71 -8.34 20.88
CA LYS A 446 4.78 -7.35 20.90
C LYS A 446 4.81 -6.53 22.20
N ASN A 447 3.64 -6.12 22.71
CA ASN A 447 3.56 -5.26 23.89
C ASN A 447 4.02 -5.94 25.19
N ILE A 448 3.98 -7.25 25.23
CA ILE A 448 4.45 -8.05 26.38
C ILE A 448 5.87 -8.57 26.19
N PHE A 449 6.46 -8.39 25.00
CA PHE A 449 7.81 -8.86 24.69
C PHE A 449 8.87 -8.02 25.40
N THR A 450 9.71 -8.67 26.22
CA THR A 450 10.79 -8.03 27.01
C THR A 450 12.15 -8.71 26.83
N ALA A 451 12.20 -9.83 26.11
CA ALA A 451 13.41 -10.60 25.94
C ALA A 451 14.44 -9.92 25.01
N PRO A 452 15.73 -10.35 25.05
CA PRO A 452 16.75 -9.85 24.15
C PRO A 452 16.40 -10.15 22.67
N GLY A 453 16.37 -9.11 21.84
CA GLY A 453 15.98 -9.26 20.43
C GLY A 453 16.91 -10.17 19.62
N GLY A 454 18.20 -10.23 19.96
CA GLY A 454 19.16 -11.12 19.31
C GLY A 454 18.84 -12.61 19.47
N GLU A 455 18.34 -13.02 20.63
CA GLU A 455 17.90 -14.39 20.87
C GLU A 455 16.64 -14.73 20.09
N LEU A 456 15.70 -13.81 20.03
CA LEU A 456 14.50 -13.95 19.19
C LEU A 456 14.84 -14.12 17.71
N LEU A 457 15.76 -13.32 17.18
CA LEU A 457 16.20 -13.45 15.78
C LEU A 457 16.86 -14.80 15.51
N LYS A 458 17.67 -15.31 16.45
CA LYS A 458 18.29 -16.63 16.36
C LYS A 458 17.22 -17.74 16.36
N LEU A 459 16.26 -17.68 17.29
CA LEU A 459 15.15 -18.62 17.36
C LEU A 459 14.32 -18.59 16.08
N ASN A 460 13.93 -17.40 15.62
CA ASN A 460 13.17 -17.24 14.38
C ASN A 460 13.89 -17.85 13.17
N TRP A 461 15.21 -17.63 13.07
CA TRP A 461 16.02 -18.22 12.00
C TRP A 461 16.06 -19.75 12.08
N GLN A 462 16.24 -20.32 13.26
CA GLN A 462 16.24 -21.77 13.47
C GLN A 462 14.91 -22.39 13.07
N LEU A 463 13.79 -21.82 13.53
CA LEU A 463 12.45 -22.29 13.19
C LEU A 463 12.15 -22.11 11.69
N ALA A 464 12.55 -21.00 11.09
CA ALA A 464 12.36 -20.76 9.66
C ALA A 464 13.16 -21.72 8.78
N CYS A 465 14.38 -22.11 9.20
CA CYS A 465 15.15 -23.15 8.50
C CYS A 465 14.52 -24.54 8.63
N LYS A 466 13.93 -24.85 9.79
CA LYS A 466 13.27 -26.13 10.05
C LYS A 466 11.90 -26.22 9.35
N TYR A 467 11.16 -25.12 9.33
CA TYR A 467 9.79 -25.03 8.78
C TYR A 467 9.67 -23.88 7.77
N PRO A 468 10.38 -23.92 6.61
CA PRO A 468 10.46 -22.77 5.71
C PRO A 468 9.12 -22.36 5.08
N LEU A 469 8.23 -23.31 4.83
CA LEU A 469 6.90 -23.01 4.29
C LEU A 469 6.02 -22.30 5.32
N ASP A 470 6.09 -22.70 6.58
CA ASP A 470 5.30 -22.07 7.64
C ASP A 470 5.87 -20.68 8.00
N ALA A 471 7.18 -20.51 7.93
CA ALA A 471 7.81 -19.19 8.03
C ALA A 471 7.34 -18.24 6.91
N LEU A 472 7.27 -18.73 5.67
CA LEU A 472 6.74 -17.94 4.55
C LEU A 472 5.26 -17.61 4.74
N LYS A 473 4.45 -18.57 5.21
CA LYS A 473 3.03 -18.33 5.52
C LYS A 473 2.86 -17.30 6.62
N GLY A 474 3.61 -17.40 7.72
CA GLY A 474 3.60 -16.43 8.81
C GLY A 474 3.92 -15.02 8.33
N LEU A 475 4.91 -14.85 7.44
CA LEU A 475 5.23 -13.59 6.79
C LEU A 475 4.04 -13.06 5.95
N LEU A 476 3.47 -13.90 5.10
CA LEU A 476 2.36 -13.50 4.22
C LEU A 476 1.12 -13.11 5.01
N THR A 477 0.82 -13.79 6.12
CA THR A 477 -0.35 -13.51 6.97
C THR A 477 -0.33 -12.08 7.54
N VAL A 478 0.85 -11.54 7.86
CA VAL A 478 0.99 -10.20 8.45
C VAL A 478 0.92 -9.08 7.41
N CYS A 479 1.06 -9.38 6.12
CA CYS A 479 1.25 -8.32 5.12
C CYS A 479 0.36 -8.41 3.88
N TRP A 480 -0.41 -9.47 3.69
CA TRP A 480 -1.11 -9.71 2.42
C TRP A 480 -2.06 -8.58 2.00
N LYS A 481 -2.69 -7.87 2.94
CA LYS A 481 -3.60 -6.75 2.64
C LYS A 481 -2.92 -5.57 1.95
N TYR A 482 -1.61 -5.40 2.13
CA TYR A 482 -0.85 -4.38 1.42
C TYR A 482 -0.63 -4.68 -0.05
N TYR A 483 -0.84 -5.95 -0.46
CA TYR A 483 -0.58 -6.41 -1.82
C TYR A 483 -1.80 -7.04 -2.49
N PHE A 484 -2.93 -7.09 -1.81
CA PHE A 484 -4.20 -7.58 -2.34
C PHE A 484 -5.16 -6.41 -2.58
N PRO A 485 -5.48 -6.06 -3.85
CA PRO A 485 -6.30 -4.89 -4.18
C PRO A 485 -7.73 -4.96 -3.65
N PHE A 486 -8.30 -6.17 -3.52
CA PHE A 486 -9.68 -6.37 -3.10
C PHE A 486 -9.87 -6.47 -1.58
N SER A 487 -8.82 -6.23 -0.82
CA SER A 487 -8.92 -6.03 0.62
C SER A 487 -9.35 -4.60 0.89
N ASN A 488 -10.38 -4.43 1.71
CA ASN A 488 -10.77 -3.12 2.22
C ASN A 488 -9.66 -2.48 3.09
N GLY A 489 -8.57 -3.22 3.32
CA GLY A 489 -7.57 -2.88 4.31
C GLY A 489 -8.21 -2.82 5.70
N ARG A 490 -7.47 -2.29 6.65
CA ARG A 490 -8.09 -1.61 7.78
C ARG A 490 -8.33 -0.18 7.30
N ALA A 491 -9.38 0.06 6.49
CA ALA A 491 -9.83 1.39 6.11
C ALA A 491 -10.38 2.08 7.35
N TYR A 492 -9.48 2.38 8.29
CA TYR A 492 -9.83 3.10 9.48
C TYR A 492 -10.12 4.54 9.11
N ILE A 493 -11.40 4.82 9.18
CA ILE A 493 -11.76 6.10 9.72
C ILE A 493 -11.51 5.96 11.21
N TYR A 494 -10.53 6.69 11.70
CA TYR A 494 -10.39 6.88 13.13
C TYR A 494 -11.58 7.72 13.62
N ALA A 495 -12.77 7.11 13.66
CA ALA A 495 -14.00 7.79 14.07
C ALA A 495 -14.27 7.57 15.56
N TYR A 496 -13.22 7.49 16.34
CA TYR A 496 -13.30 7.31 17.78
C TYR A 496 -12.51 8.39 18.54
N MET A 497 -12.90 8.61 19.77
CA MET A 497 -12.23 9.47 20.72
C MET A 497 -11.60 8.56 21.77
N ALA A 498 -10.29 8.56 21.89
CA ALA A 498 -9.61 7.86 22.98
C ALA A 498 -10.02 8.53 24.30
N GLU A 499 -10.36 7.70 25.30
CA GLU A 499 -10.83 8.18 26.59
C GLU A 499 -9.78 9.03 27.31
N VAL A 500 -10.16 10.24 27.67
CA VAL A 500 -9.31 11.21 28.38
C VAL A 500 -10.00 11.84 29.59
N ASP A 501 -11.27 11.51 29.81
CA ASP A 501 -12.08 12.08 30.90
C ASP A 501 -11.49 11.80 32.29
N HIS A 502 -10.97 10.58 32.48
CA HIS A 502 -10.27 10.18 33.70
C HIS A 502 -8.95 10.94 33.94
N LEU A 503 -8.47 11.68 32.93
CA LEU A 503 -7.29 12.55 32.99
C LEU A 503 -7.69 14.01 33.26
N GLY A 504 -8.98 14.29 33.55
CA GLY A 504 -9.50 15.62 33.71
C GLY A 504 -9.57 16.44 32.41
N LYS A 505 -9.60 15.77 31.26
CA LYS A 505 -9.68 16.40 29.94
C LYS A 505 -11.04 16.10 29.31
N ASN A 506 -11.76 17.15 28.92
CA ASN A 506 -13.11 17.05 28.37
C ASN A 506 -13.12 17.31 26.89
N ILE A 507 -12.79 16.25 26.10
CA ILE A 507 -12.78 16.26 24.63
C ILE A 507 -13.89 15.33 24.12
N TYR A 508 -14.83 15.88 23.35
CA TYR A 508 -15.97 15.12 22.83
C TYR A 508 -16.43 15.64 21.48
N TYR A 509 -17.09 14.78 20.71
CA TYR A 509 -17.70 15.17 19.44
C TYR A 509 -18.91 16.08 19.66
N ALA A 510 -18.85 17.29 19.10
CA ALA A 510 -19.97 18.24 19.22
C ALA A 510 -21.21 17.82 18.41
N PHE A 511 -21.03 17.05 17.34
CA PHE A 511 -22.10 16.64 16.42
C PHE A 511 -22.16 15.12 16.22
N PRO A 512 -22.56 14.31 17.23
CA PRO A 512 -22.53 12.84 17.13
C PRO A 512 -23.32 12.27 15.95
N MET A 513 -24.42 12.93 15.59
CA MET A 513 -25.28 12.50 14.48
C MET A 513 -24.58 12.68 13.13
N LEU A 514 -23.92 13.81 12.91
CA LEU A 514 -23.13 14.07 11.70
C LEU A 514 -21.91 13.14 11.62
N LYS A 515 -21.25 12.91 12.76
CA LYS A 515 -20.15 11.94 12.88
C LYS A 515 -20.60 10.54 12.45
N ASN A 516 -21.76 10.07 12.93
CA ASN A 516 -22.28 8.76 12.56
C ASN A 516 -22.63 8.67 11.07
N LEU A 517 -23.20 9.73 10.49
CA LEU A 517 -23.50 9.81 9.05
C LEU A 517 -22.22 9.78 8.21
N ALA A 518 -21.20 10.55 8.58
CA ALA A 518 -19.91 10.55 7.89
C ALA A 518 -19.21 9.19 8.02
N THR A 519 -19.27 8.55 9.17
CA THR A 519 -18.75 7.19 9.39
C THR A 519 -19.47 6.18 8.50
N TRP A 520 -20.80 6.24 8.42
CA TRP A 520 -21.59 5.39 7.53
C TRP A 520 -21.23 5.60 6.06
N TYR A 521 -21.07 6.86 5.62
CA TYR A 521 -20.65 7.19 4.26
C TYR A 521 -19.32 6.54 3.88
N VAL A 522 -18.32 6.61 4.75
CA VAL A 522 -17.00 6.04 4.45
C VAL A 522 -17.00 4.52 4.55
N HIS A 523 -17.77 3.92 5.48
CA HIS A 523 -18.01 2.47 5.47
C HIS A 523 -18.74 2.02 4.20
N GLY A 524 -19.65 2.85 3.67
CA GLY A 524 -20.29 2.62 2.37
C GLY A 524 -19.28 2.49 1.23
N TRP A 525 -18.26 3.35 1.20
CA TRP A 525 -17.16 3.22 0.24
C TRP A 525 -16.38 1.92 0.42
N ALA A 526 -16.06 1.55 1.67
CA ALA A 526 -15.32 0.34 1.96
C ALA A 526 -16.06 -0.94 1.54
N ASN A 527 -17.39 -0.92 1.56
CA ASN A 527 -18.25 -2.06 1.23
C ASN A 527 -18.77 -2.03 -0.22
N ALA A 528 -18.61 -0.92 -0.94
CA ALA A 528 -19.09 -0.81 -2.32
C ALA A 528 -18.14 -1.55 -3.28
N PRO A 529 -18.64 -2.52 -4.08
CA PRO A 529 -17.83 -3.21 -5.09
C PRO A 529 -17.12 -2.21 -6.01
N VAL A 530 -15.88 -2.51 -6.40
CA VAL A 530 -15.02 -1.67 -7.26
C VAL A 530 -14.57 -0.35 -6.60
N ILE A 531 -15.46 0.38 -5.92
CA ILE A 531 -15.11 1.63 -5.23
C ILE A 531 -14.18 1.36 -4.04
N SER A 532 -14.39 0.25 -3.33
CA SER A 532 -13.54 -0.20 -2.24
C SER A 532 -12.06 -0.37 -2.62
N LEU A 533 -11.78 -0.66 -3.90
CA LEU A 533 -10.41 -0.72 -4.42
C LEU A 533 -9.62 0.59 -4.19
N LEU A 534 -10.32 1.74 -4.22
CA LEU A 534 -9.70 3.06 -4.03
C LEU A 534 -9.30 3.34 -2.57
N ILE A 535 -9.73 2.51 -1.64
CA ILE A 535 -9.44 2.67 -0.21
C ILE A 535 -8.30 1.75 0.23
N GLY A 536 -8.23 0.54 -0.31
CA GLY A 536 -7.22 -0.45 0.06
C GLY A 536 -5.81 -0.10 -0.44
N PRO A 537 -4.76 -0.35 0.35
CA PRO A 537 -3.37 -0.05 -0.05
C PRO A 537 -2.87 -0.95 -1.18
N GLY A 538 -3.45 -2.14 -1.34
CA GLY A 538 -3.03 -3.14 -2.33
C GLY A 538 -3.13 -2.65 -3.78
N LEU A 539 -4.17 -1.87 -4.12
CA LEU A 539 -4.30 -1.27 -5.45
C LEU A 539 -3.10 -0.38 -5.78
N TYR A 540 -2.65 0.44 -4.83
CA TYR A 540 -1.57 1.40 -5.06
C TYR A 540 -0.21 0.74 -5.10
N SER A 541 -0.01 -0.36 -4.36
CA SER A 541 1.16 -1.23 -4.50
C SER A 541 1.24 -1.83 -5.90
N TRP A 542 0.14 -2.35 -6.44
CA TRP A 542 0.08 -2.86 -7.81
C TRP A 542 0.27 -1.76 -8.85
N LEU A 543 -0.37 -0.60 -8.65
CA LEU A 543 -0.23 0.56 -9.54
C LEU A 543 1.22 1.06 -9.59
N LEU A 544 1.91 1.12 -8.44
CA LEU A 544 3.32 1.53 -8.36
C LEU A 544 4.22 0.55 -9.12
N LEU A 545 4.06 -0.76 -8.89
CA LEU A 545 4.84 -1.79 -9.58
C LEU A 545 4.57 -1.80 -11.09
N PHE A 546 3.31 -1.68 -11.50
CA PHE A 546 2.94 -1.52 -12.90
C PHE A 546 3.57 -0.27 -13.53
N THR A 547 3.56 0.84 -12.80
CA THR A 547 4.18 2.11 -13.21
C THR A 547 5.70 1.96 -13.36
N ALA A 548 6.35 1.27 -12.42
CA ALA A 548 7.79 1.00 -12.49
C ALA A 548 8.16 0.19 -13.76
N MET A 549 7.40 -0.85 -14.06
CA MET A 549 7.56 -1.60 -15.31
C MET A 549 7.46 -0.69 -16.54
N ARG A 550 6.45 0.20 -16.58
CA ARG A 550 6.25 1.14 -17.70
C ARG A 550 7.40 2.12 -17.84
N ILE A 551 7.88 2.70 -16.73
CA ILE A 551 9.01 3.63 -16.68
C ILE A 551 10.26 2.97 -17.24
N VAL A 552 10.57 1.75 -16.84
CA VAL A 552 11.72 0.97 -17.36
C VAL A 552 11.55 0.68 -18.86
N ARG A 553 10.37 0.21 -19.27
CA ARG A 553 10.09 -0.09 -20.68
C ARG A 553 10.19 1.13 -21.59
N LYS A 554 9.70 2.29 -21.10
CA LYS A 554 9.75 3.57 -21.83
C LYS A 554 11.09 4.31 -21.68
N LYS A 555 12.05 3.72 -20.95
CA LYS A 555 13.37 4.30 -20.70
C LYS A 555 13.30 5.70 -20.04
N GLN A 556 12.30 5.95 -19.20
CA GLN A 556 12.14 7.21 -18.46
C GLN A 556 13.08 7.24 -17.26
N TRP A 557 14.38 7.17 -17.48
CA TRP A 557 15.41 7.04 -16.45
C TRP A 557 15.44 8.19 -15.44
N SER A 558 14.97 9.37 -15.85
CA SER A 558 14.86 10.56 -14.98
C SER A 558 13.95 10.35 -13.77
N VAL A 559 12.93 9.50 -13.88
CA VAL A 559 11.93 9.25 -12.82
C VAL A 559 12.34 8.09 -11.91
N VAL A 560 13.21 7.20 -12.37
CA VAL A 560 13.67 6.00 -11.64
C VAL A 560 14.21 6.30 -10.24
N PRO A 561 15.04 7.36 -10.01
CA PRO A 561 15.54 7.72 -8.68
C PRO A 561 14.46 7.96 -7.62
N LEU A 562 13.25 8.30 -8.04
CA LEU A 562 12.13 8.60 -7.14
C LEU A 562 11.16 7.43 -6.98
N VAL A 563 11.11 6.52 -7.97
CA VAL A 563 10.23 5.35 -7.91
C VAL A 563 10.84 4.22 -7.09
N ILE A 564 12.16 3.98 -7.18
CA ILE A 564 12.84 2.92 -6.41
C ILE A 564 12.64 3.09 -4.90
N PRO A 565 12.80 4.28 -4.28
CA PRO A 565 12.57 4.41 -2.85
C PRO A 565 11.12 4.17 -2.43
N LEU A 566 10.13 4.46 -3.30
CA LEU A 566 8.73 4.10 -3.05
C LEU A 566 8.49 2.59 -3.12
N ILE A 567 9.20 1.90 -4.02
CA ILE A 567 9.19 0.42 -4.05
C ILE A 567 9.81 -0.11 -2.77
N LEU A 568 10.93 0.47 -2.30
CA LEU A 568 11.54 0.09 -1.02
C LEU A 568 10.57 0.30 0.16
N LEU A 569 9.84 1.42 0.17
CA LEU A 569 8.78 1.65 1.16
C LEU A 569 7.70 0.56 1.05
N THR A 570 7.26 0.24 -0.17
CA THR A 570 6.26 -0.82 -0.40
C THR A 570 6.76 -2.17 0.13
N VAL A 571 8.03 -2.51 -0.10
CA VAL A 571 8.66 -3.71 0.49
C VAL A 571 8.73 -3.59 2.02
N GLY A 572 8.99 -2.39 2.54
CA GLY A 572 9.02 -2.13 3.98
C GLY A 572 7.68 -2.37 4.69
N LEU A 573 6.56 -2.37 3.96
CA LEU A 573 5.25 -2.72 4.51
C LEU A 573 5.16 -4.19 4.98
N LEU A 574 6.09 -5.06 4.57
CA LEU A 574 6.26 -6.41 5.12
C LEU A 574 6.58 -6.42 6.62
N PHE A 575 7.21 -5.35 7.12
CA PHE A 575 7.70 -5.25 8.50
C PHE A 575 6.76 -4.44 9.42
N THR A 576 5.55 -4.11 8.94
CA THR A 576 4.60 -3.36 9.76
C THR A 576 3.92 -4.27 10.79
N PRO A 577 3.60 -3.75 11.99
CA PRO A 577 2.98 -4.55 13.05
C PRO A 577 1.49 -4.84 12.82
N VAL A 578 0.88 -4.21 11.81
CA VAL A 578 -0.56 -4.31 11.53
C VAL A 578 -0.80 -4.55 10.06
N ASN A 579 -1.52 -5.60 9.72
CA ASN A 579 -1.83 -5.97 8.34
C ASN A 579 -2.82 -4.98 7.69
N GLY A 580 -2.42 -4.34 6.59
CA GLY A 580 -3.28 -3.48 5.79
C GLY A 580 -3.64 -2.12 6.40
N GLU A 581 -2.90 -1.64 7.39
CA GLU A 581 -3.10 -0.32 7.98
C GLU A 581 -2.74 0.80 6.98
N ASN A 582 -3.74 1.55 6.51
CA ASN A 582 -3.59 2.53 5.43
C ASN A 582 -2.57 3.63 5.72
N ARG A 583 -2.45 4.07 7.00
CA ARG A 583 -1.53 5.16 7.38
C ARG A 583 -0.06 4.84 7.05
N TYR A 584 0.34 3.57 7.09
CA TYR A 584 1.70 3.17 6.74
C TYR A 584 1.96 3.24 5.22
N ALA A 585 0.91 3.10 4.42
CA ALA A 585 0.96 3.14 2.97
C ALA A 585 0.61 4.52 2.36
N TYR A 586 0.27 5.54 3.17
CA TYR A 586 -0.13 6.87 2.67
C TYR A 586 0.81 7.46 1.62
N PRO A 587 2.15 7.40 1.76
CA PRO A 587 3.04 7.89 0.71
C PRO A 587 2.88 7.14 -0.63
N VAL A 588 2.66 5.82 -0.58
CA VAL A 588 2.44 4.99 -1.78
C VAL A 588 1.08 5.30 -2.39
N ILE A 589 0.01 5.36 -1.57
CA ILE A 589 -1.35 5.71 -1.98
C ILE A 589 -1.38 7.06 -2.70
N THR A 590 -0.62 8.03 -2.20
CA THR A 590 -0.58 9.39 -2.76
C THR A 590 0.28 9.47 -4.01
N MET A 591 1.47 8.87 -4.01
CA MET A 591 2.45 9.07 -5.08
C MET A 591 2.31 8.08 -6.24
N ALA A 592 1.74 6.89 -6.05
CA ALA A 592 1.56 5.93 -7.14
C ALA A 592 0.69 6.48 -8.29
N PRO A 593 -0.47 7.14 -8.05
CA PRO A 593 -1.25 7.79 -9.11
C PRO A 593 -0.47 8.91 -9.81
N VAL A 594 0.32 9.69 -9.08
CA VAL A 594 1.15 10.75 -9.65
C VAL A 594 2.15 10.17 -10.64
N PHE A 595 2.95 9.18 -10.22
CA PHE A 595 3.93 8.54 -11.09
C PHE A 595 3.29 7.79 -12.25
N PHE A 596 2.12 7.17 -12.05
CA PHE A 596 1.36 6.56 -13.13
C PHE A 596 1.02 7.57 -14.22
N LEU A 597 0.44 8.71 -13.86
CA LEU A 597 0.09 9.76 -14.81
C LEU A 597 1.34 10.36 -15.49
N LEU A 598 2.44 10.54 -14.76
CA LEU A 598 3.73 10.94 -15.34
C LEU A 598 4.24 9.90 -16.35
N SER A 599 4.11 8.59 -16.06
CA SER A 599 4.50 7.52 -16.98
C SER A 599 3.69 7.47 -18.27
N CYS A 600 2.49 8.04 -18.25
CA CYS A 600 1.63 8.15 -19.42
C CYS A 600 2.00 9.32 -20.35
N CYS A 601 2.77 10.28 -19.85
CA CYS A 601 3.23 11.42 -20.65
C CYS A 601 4.57 11.13 -21.32
N PRO A 602 4.84 11.66 -22.52
CA PRO A 602 6.14 11.48 -23.17
C PRO A 602 7.23 12.10 -22.29
N ALA A 603 8.34 11.39 -22.12
CA ALA A 603 9.54 11.97 -21.53
C ALA A 603 10.01 13.14 -22.37
N LYS A 604 10.64 14.16 -21.75
CA LYS A 604 11.43 15.11 -22.52
C LYS A 604 12.52 14.30 -23.23
N THR A 605 12.48 14.27 -24.55
CA THR A 605 13.69 13.91 -25.31
C THR A 605 14.71 15.00 -24.99
N GLU A 606 15.78 14.60 -24.30
CA GLU A 606 16.98 15.43 -24.09
C GLU A 606 17.64 15.75 -25.42
#